data_1d8f0731461856092f3c838c9d8e78b2
#
_entry.id   1d8f0731461856092f3c838c9d8e78b2
#
_cell.length_a   1.000
_cell.length_b   1.000
_cell.length_c   1.000
_cell.angle_alpha   90.00
_cell.angle_beta   90.00
_cell.angle_gamma   90.00
#
_symmetry.space_group_name_H-M   'P 1'
#
loop_
_entity.id
_entity.type
_entity.pdbx_description
1 polymer ?
#
loop_
_entity_poly.entity_id
_entity_poly.type
_entity_poly.pdbx_seq_one_letter_code
_entity_poly.pdbx_strand_id
1 'polypeptide(L)'
;DAFAKPILEALDTEPERWDISSLRVIVSSGVMWSKATKEGLLRHNPRLILLDTLGSSEAIGMATNTTTSDSAGETATFTLGPGTRVVTEDGRDVVPGSGERGRVALRGHMPLGYYKDEEKSAATFQVIDGERYSIPGDWAEVDNDGSVRLLGRGSQCINTGGEKVYPEEVEEALKTHASVRDAAVVALPDERFGQTVCALVETVDGSSPDATLLIDHVKSRLAAYKAPRTILGVDSVGRAVNGKLDYRRLGELARERTGHASE
;
A
#
# COMPACT_ATOMS: atom_id res chain seq x y z
N ASP A 1 -1.45 4.48 8.66
CA ASP A 1 -2.70 5.15 9.06
C ASP A 1 -3.46 4.48 10.22
N ALA A 2 -3.30 3.18 10.45
CA ALA A 2 -4.12 2.43 11.43
C ALA A 2 -4.14 3.04 12.84
N PHE A 3 -3.01 3.54 13.31
CA PHE A 3 -2.90 4.20 14.63
C PHE A 3 -2.85 5.72 14.48
N ALA A 4 -2.25 6.23 13.41
CA ALA A 4 -2.04 7.66 13.22
C ALA A 4 -3.35 8.44 13.01
N LYS A 5 -4.33 7.87 12.27
CA LYS A 5 -5.66 8.48 12.10
C LYS A 5 -6.43 8.65 13.42
N PRO A 6 -6.61 7.62 14.26
CA PRO A 6 -7.27 7.79 15.56
C PRO A 6 -6.56 8.80 16.47
N ILE A 7 -5.22 8.86 16.43
CA ILE A 7 -4.46 9.86 17.17
C ILE A 7 -4.79 11.26 16.66
N LEU A 8 -4.77 11.45 15.33
CA LEU A 8 -5.10 12.73 14.72
C LEU A 8 -6.54 13.16 15.02
N GLU A 9 -7.51 12.23 14.92
CA GLU A 9 -8.92 12.49 15.26
C GLU A 9 -9.08 12.95 16.71
N ALA A 10 -8.37 12.31 17.66
CA ALA A 10 -8.38 12.71 19.05
C ALA A 10 -7.79 14.11 19.26
N LEU A 11 -6.69 14.43 18.58
CA LEU A 11 -6.05 15.74 18.63
C LEU A 11 -6.91 16.84 17.99
N ASP A 12 -7.58 16.55 16.89
CA ASP A 12 -8.48 17.49 16.21
C ASP A 12 -9.77 17.75 17.00
N THR A 13 -10.29 16.71 17.69
CA THR A 13 -11.55 16.81 18.47
C THR A 13 -11.35 17.48 19.82
N GLU A 14 -10.25 17.20 20.49
CA GLU A 14 -9.97 17.72 21.85
C GLU A 14 -8.54 18.32 21.92
N PRO A 15 -8.23 19.42 21.18
CA PRO A 15 -6.86 19.92 21.01
C PRO A 15 -6.19 20.37 22.33
N GLU A 16 -6.97 20.81 23.31
CA GLU A 16 -6.45 21.25 24.63
C GLU A 16 -6.19 20.08 25.60
N ARG A 17 -6.65 18.88 25.24
CA ARG A 17 -6.56 17.71 26.14
C ARG A 17 -5.23 16.97 26.01
N TRP A 18 -4.67 16.94 24.78
CA TRP A 18 -3.54 16.09 24.47
C TRP A 18 -2.31 16.91 24.10
N ASP A 19 -1.27 16.85 24.91
CA ASP A 19 0.03 17.48 24.62
C ASP A 19 1.00 16.45 24.04
N ILE A 20 1.28 16.56 22.74
CA ILE A 20 2.29 15.77 22.04
C ILE A 20 3.60 16.53 21.80
N SER A 21 3.82 17.67 22.45
CA SER A 21 4.98 18.54 22.24
C SER A 21 6.33 17.88 22.61
N SER A 22 6.30 16.85 23.46
CA SER A 22 7.47 16.06 23.85
C SER A 22 7.89 15.02 22.79
N LEU A 23 6.98 14.63 21.91
CA LEU A 23 7.31 13.71 20.82
C LEU A 23 8.30 14.34 19.85
N ARG A 24 9.22 13.54 19.35
CA ARG A 24 10.23 13.95 18.36
C ARG A 24 10.13 13.15 17.08
N VAL A 25 9.89 11.86 17.21
CA VAL A 25 9.83 10.94 16.06
C VAL A 25 8.62 10.03 16.20
N ILE A 26 7.90 9.85 15.11
CA ILE A 26 6.90 8.78 14.96
C ILE A 26 7.36 7.89 13.83
N VAL A 27 7.46 6.58 14.09
CA VAL A 27 7.85 5.57 13.09
C VAL A 27 6.63 4.76 12.69
N SER A 28 6.38 4.64 11.40
CA SER A 28 5.35 3.78 10.82
C SER A 28 5.98 2.68 9.96
N SER A 29 5.38 1.50 9.97
CA SER A 29 5.77 0.39 9.10
C SER A 29 4.59 -0.56 8.87
N GLY A 30 4.61 -1.25 7.73
CA GLY A 30 3.70 -2.36 7.42
C GLY A 30 2.34 -1.99 6.86
N VAL A 31 1.98 -0.71 6.82
CA VAL A 31 0.80 -0.17 6.14
C VAL A 31 1.13 1.18 5.52
N MET A 32 0.42 1.55 4.47
CA MET A 32 0.58 2.88 3.86
C MET A 32 0.25 3.98 4.89
N TRP A 33 1.07 5.03 4.90
CA TRP A 33 0.86 6.22 5.72
C TRP A 33 0.55 7.41 4.82
N SER A 34 -0.71 7.83 4.85
CA SER A 34 -1.21 8.87 3.94
C SER A 34 -0.59 10.24 4.23
N LYS A 35 -0.37 11.01 3.16
CA LYS A 35 0.11 12.39 3.23
C LYS A 35 -0.78 13.26 4.14
N ALA A 36 -2.10 13.14 3.99
CA ALA A 36 -3.05 13.92 4.79
C ALA A 36 -2.91 13.67 6.29
N THR A 37 -2.70 12.42 6.71
CA THR A 37 -2.48 12.09 8.13
C THR A 37 -1.13 12.62 8.63
N LYS A 38 -0.08 12.54 7.82
CA LYS A 38 1.24 13.12 8.15
C LYS A 38 1.14 14.63 8.34
N GLU A 39 0.55 15.34 7.39
CA GLU A 39 0.33 16.80 7.49
C GLU A 39 -0.53 17.18 8.69
N GLY A 40 -1.56 16.37 8.98
CA GLY A 40 -2.39 16.55 10.18
C GLY A 40 -1.59 16.50 11.48
N LEU A 41 -0.76 15.49 11.66
CA LEU A 41 0.08 15.36 12.86
C LEU A 41 1.10 16.52 12.98
N LEU A 42 1.66 16.97 11.86
CA LEU A 42 2.59 18.10 11.83
C LEU A 42 1.93 19.44 12.17
N ARG A 43 0.61 19.61 11.93
CA ARG A 43 -0.13 20.79 12.41
C ARG A 43 -0.13 20.88 13.95
N HIS A 44 -0.24 19.74 14.63
CA HIS A 44 -0.26 19.67 16.10
C HIS A 44 1.15 19.74 16.72
N ASN A 45 2.15 19.20 16.03
CA ASN A 45 3.55 19.34 16.47
C ASN A 45 4.49 19.47 15.25
N PRO A 46 4.83 20.71 14.84
CA PRO A 46 5.72 20.97 13.69
C PRO A 46 7.17 20.44 13.85
N ARG A 47 7.56 20.06 15.08
CA ARG A 47 8.90 19.52 15.36
C ARG A 47 9.00 18.00 15.19
N LEU A 48 7.90 17.34 14.82
CA LEU A 48 7.89 15.91 14.57
C LEU A 48 8.71 15.57 13.30
N ILE A 49 9.43 14.49 13.41
CA ILE A 49 9.99 13.75 12.28
C ILE A 49 9.12 12.50 12.11
N LEU A 50 8.46 12.38 10.97
CA LEU A 50 7.62 11.25 10.63
C LEU A 50 8.42 10.32 9.71
N LEU A 51 8.78 9.15 10.23
CA LEU A 51 9.59 8.16 9.53
C LEU A 51 8.71 6.98 9.10
N ASP A 52 8.42 6.92 7.80
CA ASP A 52 7.73 5.78 7.20
C ASP A 52 8.77 4.78 6.68
N THR A 53 8.64 3.50 7.05
CA THR A 53 9.65 2.49 6.74
C THR A 53 9.04 1.32 5.96
N LEU A 54 9.64 1.01 4.81
CA LEU A 54 9.36 -0.18 4.05
C LEU A 54 10.28 -1.31 4.51
N GLY A 55 9.68 -2.43 4.87
CA GLY A 55 10.41 -3.63 5.25
C GLY A 55 9.50 -4.77 5.64
N SER A 56 10.08 -5.93 5.82
CA SER A 56 9.42 -7.14 6.27
C SER A 56 10.33 -7.93 7.20
N SER A 57 9.83 -9.04 7.74
CA SER A 57 10.67 -9.95 8.55
C SER A 57 11.81 -10.56 7.74
N GLU A 58 11.64 -10.69 6.43
CA GLU A 58 12.62 -11.20 5.48
C GLU A 58 13.64 -10.15 5.03
N ALA A 59 13.29 -8.86 5.16
CA ALA A 59 14.08 -7.76 4.65
C ALA A 59 13.82 -6.49 5.47
N ILE A 60 14.61 -6.26 6.51
CA ILE A 60 14.46 -5.11 7.41
C ILE A 60 15.16 -3.88 6.81
N GLY A 61 14.43 -2.75 6.74
CA GLY A 61 15.04 -1.48 6.34
C GLY A 61 15.30 -1.34 4.84
N MET A 62 14.40 -1.86 4.01
CA MET A 62 14.49 -1.77 2.54
C MET A 62 14.46 -0.32 2.06
N ALA A 63 13.56 0.49 2.57
CA ALA A 63 13.45 1.89 2.17
C ALA A 63 12.80 2.73 3.27
N THR A 64 12.99 4.05 3.19
CA THR A 64 12.43 5.00 4.15
C THR A 64 11.88 6.24 3.46
N ASN A 65 10.85 6.84 4.08
CA ASN A 65 10.38 8.18 3.75
C ASN A 65 10.38 9.01 5.03
N THR A 66 11.06 10.15 4.99
CA THR A 66 11.09 11.10 6.12
C THR A 66 10.27 12.32 5.76
N THR A 67 9.28 12.63 6.60
CA THR A 67 8.43 13.82 6.45
C THR A 67 8.62 14.74 7.66
N THR A 68 8.82 16.02 7.39
CA THR A 68 8.92 17.09 8.40
C THR A 68 8.01 18.25 7.97
N SER A 69 7.88 19.29 8.81
CA SER A 69 7.14 20.52 8.44
C SER A 69 7.66 21.19 7.18
N ASP A 70 8.95 21.03 6.88
CA ASP A 70 9.63 21.67 5.74
C ASP A 70 9.68 20.77 4.49
N SER A 71 9.32 19.50 4.61
CA SER A 71 9.32 18.52 3.51
C SER A 71 8.01 17.76 3.46
N ALA A 72 7.18 18.04 2.48
CA ALA A 72 5.97 17.26 2.25
C ALA A 72 6.35 15.86 1.75
N GLY A 73 6.19 14.86 2.61
CA GLY A 73 6.35 13.46 2.21
C GLY A 73 5.15 12.98 1.42
N GLU A 74 5.37 12.50 0.20
CA GLU A 74 4.32 11.87 -0.59
C GLU A 74 3.94 10.49 -0.03
N THR A 75 2.71 10.06 -0.29
CA THR A 75 2.25 8.70 0.06
C THR A 75 2.98 7.68 -0.81
N ALA A 76 3.38 6.56 -0.22
CA ALA A 76 4.01 5.42 -0.91
C ALA A 76 5.33 5.72 -1.66
N THR A 77 5.95 6.88 -1.45
CA THR A 77 7.23 7.25 -2.05
C THR A 77 8.35 7.09 -1.02
N PHE A 78 9.45 6.44 -1.41
CA PHE A 78 10.53 6.08 -0.50
C PHE A 78 11.90 6.33 -1.12
N THR A 79 12.91 6.52 -0.26
CA THR A 79 14.33 6.45 -0.63
C THR A 79 14.86 5.07 -0.28
N LEU A 80 15.52 4.41 -1.22
CA LEU A 80 16.12 3.07 -0.99
C LEU A 80 17.19 3.11 0.09
N GLY A 81 17.15 2.14 0.98
CA GLY A 81 18.18 1.89 1.97
C GLY A 81 19.45 1.27 1.35
N PRO A 82 20.56 1.24 2.11
CA PRO A 82 21.80 0.62 1.66
C PRO A 82 21.60 -0.85 1.26
N GLY A 83 22.11 -1.24 0.09
CA GLY A 83 21.97 -2.61 -0.42
C GLY A 83 20.59 -2.96 -0.97
N THR A 84 19.67 -2.01 -1.03
CA THR A 84 18.37 -2.20 -1.66
C THR A 84 18.40 -1.75 -3.12
N ARG A 85 17.74 -2.52 -3.97
CA ARG A 85 17.55 -2.21 -5.40
C ARG A 85 16.15 -2.64 -5.84
N VAL A 86 15.69 -2.11 -6.97
CA VAL A 86 14.45 -2.55 -7.63
C VAL A 86 14.85 -3.32 -8.87
N VAL A 87 14.45 -4.60 -8.95
CA VAL A 87 14.87 -5.51 -10.00
C VAL A 87 13.68 -6.03 -10.80
N THR A 88 13.88 -6.15 -12.10
CA THR A 88 12.95 -6.78 -13.02
C THR A 88 12.87 -8.30 -12.78
N GLU A 89 11.97 -9.00 -13.44
CA GLU A 89 11.84 -10.46 -13.29
C GLU A 89 13.08 -11.22 -13.75
N ASP A 90 13.83 -10.68 -14.72
CA ASP A 90 15.10 -11.22 -15.23
C ASP A 90 16.34 -10.79 -14.38
N GLY A 91 16.13 -10.05 -13.30
CA GLY A 91 17.17 -9.73 -12.31
C GLY A 91 18.00 -8.48 -12.60
N ARG A 92 17.77 -7.75 -13.70
CA ARG A 92 18.45 -6.47 -13.94
C ARG A 92 17.80 -5.33 -13.16
N ASP A 93 18.52 -4.25 -12.94
CA ASP A 93 17.94 -3.06 -12.30
C ASP A 93 16.89 -2.39 -13.19
N VAL A 94 15.81 -1.93 -12.56
CA VAL A 94 14.83 -1.04 -13.20
C VAL A 94 15.52 0.30 -13.52
N VAL A 95 15.35 0.75 -14.76
CA VAL A 95 15.90 2.04 -15.20
C VAL A 95 15.05 3.17 -14.62
N PRO A 96 15.64 4.13 -13.87
CA PRO A 96 14.89 5.27 -13.32
C PRO A 96 14.14 6.04 -14.40
N GLY A 97 12.87 6.36 -14.13
CA GLY A 97 12.00 7.12 -15.03
C GLY A 97 11.47 6.35 -16.25
N SER A 98 11.78 5.06 -16.39
CA SER A 98 11.30 4.25 -17.52
C SER A 98 9.81 3.85 -17.41
N GLY A 99 9.21 3.95 -16.21
CA GLY A 99 7.89 3.40 -15.92
C GLY A 99 7.87 1.87 -15.83
N GLU A 100 9.03 1.22 -15.90
CA GLU A 100 9.16 -0.23 -15.71
C GLU A 100 8.95 -0.58 -14.25
N ARG A 101 8.28 -1.71 -14.00
CA ARG A 101 8.01 -2.22 -12.66
C ARG A 101 8.98 -3.30 -12.29
N GLY A 102 9.44 -3.27 -11.04
CA GLY A 102 10.33 -4.30 -10.52
C GLY A 102 9.98 -4.68 -9.09
N ARG A 103 10.65 -5.71 -8.60
CA ARG A 103 10.54 -6.19 -7.22
C ARG A 103 11.61 -5.54 -6.36
N VAL A 104 11.24 -5.10 -5.16
CA VAL A 104 12.21 -4.56 -4.21
C VAL A 104 13.04 -5.70 -3.65
N ALA A 105 14.35 -5.60 -3.75
CA ALA A 105 15.34 -6.61 -3.36
C ALA A 105 16.36 -6.00 -2.39
N LEU A 106 16.60 -6.65 -1.25
CA LEU A 106 17.58 -6.22 -0.24
C LEU A 106 18.71 -7.22 -0.12
N ARG A 107 19.95 -6.74 -0.22
CA ARG A 107 21.18 -7.48 0.08
C ARG A 107 21.65 -7.18 1.50
N GLY A 108 22.29 -8.15 2.14
CA GLY A 108 22.90 -7.97 3.46
C GLY A 108 22.48 -9.03 4.45
N HIS A 109 22.24 -8.65 5.69
CA HIS A 109 21.81 -9.57 6.73
C HIS A 109 20.34 -9.94 6.51
N MET A 110 20.07 -11.22 6.23
CA MET A 110 18.74 -11.74 5.98
C MET A 110 18.61 -13.15 6.56
N PRO A 111 17.39 -13.65 6.79
CA PRO A 111 17.16 -15.04 7.21
C PRO A 111 17.77 -16.06 6.25
N LEU A 112 18.10 -17.23 6.77
CA LEU A 112 18.58 -18.34 5.94
C LEU A 112 17.47 -18.90 5.05
N GLY A 113 16.22 -18.85 5.53
CA GLY A 113 15.04 -19.33 4.83
C GLY A 113 13.85 -19.46 5.79
N TYR A 114 12.75 -19.96 5.27
CA TYR A 114 11.58 -20.33 6.08
C TYR A 114 11.76 -21.75 6.63
N TYR A 115 11.30 -21.96 7.84
CA TYR A 115 11.41 -23.27 8.49
C TYR A 115 10.57 -24.32 7.77
N LYS A 116 11.20 -25.40 7.30
CA LYS A 116 10.57 -26.49 6.55
C LYS A 116 9.76 -26.07 5.31
N ASP A 117 10.16 -24.96 4.66
CA ASP A 117 9.52 -24.46 3.45
C ASP A 117 10.61 -24.02 2.46
N GLU A 118 11.18 -24.99 1.76
CA GLU A 118 12.28 -24.79 0.81
C GLU A 118 11.79 -24.04 -0.44
N GLU A 119 10.59 -24.33 -0.91
CA GLU A 119 10.02 -23.70 -2.10
C GLU A 119 9.84 -22.19 -1.88
N LYS A 120 9.18 -21.81 -0.79
CA LYS A 120 9.02 -20.39 -0.44
C LYS A 120 10.35 -19.72 -0.13
N SER A 121 11.30 -20.44 0.48
CA SER A 121 12.65 -19.94 0.75
C SER A 121 13.38 -19.63 -0.54
N ALA A 122 13.36 -20.53 -1.53
CA ALA A 122 13.97 -20.32 -2.83
C ALA A 122 13.31 -19.18 -3.63
N ALA A 123 11.99 -19.06 -3.53
CA ALA A 123 11.24 -17.98 -4.18
C ALA A 123 11.55 -16.60 -3.58
N THR A 124 11.85 -16.53 -2.26
CA THR A 124 12.09 -15.27 -1.56
C THR A 124 13.56 -14.88 -1.52
N PHE A 125 14.46 -15.84 -1.27
CA PHE A 125 15.90 -15.59 -1.12
C PHE A 125 16.64 -16.04 -2.39
N GLN A 126 16.76 -15.14 -3.35
CA GLN A 126 17.29 -15.41 -4.69
C GLN A 126 18.74 -14.95 -4.83
N VAL A 127 19.46 -15.52 -5.77
CA VAL A 127 20.80 -15.07 -6.17
C VAL A 127 20.69 -14.27 -7.46
N ILE A 128 21.17 -13.03 -7.44
CA ILE A 128 21.24 -12.12 -8.58
C ILE A 128 22.70 -11.65 -8.69
N ASP A 129 23.32 -11.79 -9.84
CA ASP A 129 24.72 -11.40 -10.10
C ASP A 129 25.72 -12.02 -9.09
N GLY A 130 25.45 -13.25 -8.62
CA GLY A 130 26.30 -13.97 -7.64
C GLY A 130 26.09 -13.53 -6.17
N GLU A 131 25.22 -12.57 -5.90
CA GLU A 131 24.91 -12.06 -4.58
C GLU A 131 23.50 -12.49 -4.15
N ARG A 132 23.34 -12.78 -2.84
CA ARG A 132 22.06 -13.21 -2.29
C ARG A 132 21.20 -12.01 -1.88
N TYR A 133 19.95 -12.02 -2.33
CA TYR A 133 18.94 -11.00 -2.04
C TYR A 133 17.70 -11.62 -1.40
N SER A 134 17.08 -10.86 -0.50
CA SER A 134 15.72 -11.09 -0.05
C SER A 134 14.75 -10.28 -0.91
N ILE A 135 13.77 -10.95 -1.52
CA ILE A 135 12.74 -10.37 -2.40
C ILE A 135 11.35 -10.76 -1.87
N PRO A 136 10.81 -10.03 -0.87
CA PRO A 136 9.57 -10.44 -0.17
C PRO A 136 8.31 -10.34 -1.02
N GLY A 137 8.40 -9.76 -2.24
CA GLY A 137 7.31 -9.66 -3.19
C GLY A 137 6.66 -8.29 -3.26
N ASP A 138 7.29 -7.25 -2.71
CA ASP A 138 6.87 -5.87 -2.87
C ASP A 138 7.31 -5.34 -4.23
N TRP A 139 6.38 -4.73 -5.00
CA TRP A 139 6.60 -4.18 -6.32
C TRP A 139 6.68 -2.66 -6.28
N ALA A 140 7.54 -2.10 -7.11
CA ALA A 140 7.78 -0.67 -7.16
C ALA A 140 8.15 -0.20 -8.58
N GLU A 141 8.00 1.10 -8.80
CA GLU A 141 8.59 1.87 -9.91
C GLU A 141 9.68 2.77 -9.35
N VAL A 142 10.68 3.09 -10.18
CA VAL A 142 11.76 4.01 -9.82
C VAL A 142 11.58 5.29 -10.62
N ASP A 143 11.37 6.41 -9.92
CA ASP A 143 11.20 7.73 -10.54
C ASP A 143 12.56 8.30 -11.02
N ASN A 144 12.53 9.37 -11.83
CA ASN A 144 13.73 9.97 -12.44
C ASN A 144 14.80 10.42 -11.44
N ASP A 145 14.38 10.79 -10.23
CA ASP A 145 15.26 11.24 -9.15
C ASP A 145 15.82 10.09 -8.30
N GLY A 146 15.48 8.83 -8.65
CA GLY A 146 15.87 7.63 -7.93
C GLY A 146 14.98 7.33 -6.73
N SER A 147 13.97 8.12 -6.45
CA SER A 147 12.94 7.76 -5.47
C SER A 147 12.12 6.57 -5.96
N VAL A 148 11.57 5.81 -5.01
CA VAL A 148 10.83 4.59 -5.31
C VAL A 148 9.39 4.75 -4.91
N ARG A 149 8.48 4.52 -5.85
CA ARG A 149 7.06 4.47 -5.59
C ARG A 149 6.62 3.02 -5.40
N LEU A 150 6.21 2.71 -4.16
CA LEU A 150 5.68 1.39 -3.83
C LEU A 150 4.30 1.21 -4.46
N LEU A 151 4.13 0.13 -5.22
CA LEU A 151 2.87 -0.22 -5.86
C LEU A 151 2.02 -1.12 -4.96
N GLY A 152 2.65 -2.09 -4.30
CA GLY A 152 1.99 -3.05 -3.43
C GLY A 152 2.58 -4.45 -3.55
N ARG A 153 1.89 -5.44 -2.96
CA ARG A 153 2.36 -6.83 -3.00
C ARG A 153 1.88 -7.57 -4.24
N GLY A 154 2.81 -8.24 -4.92
CA GLY A 154 2.53 -9.02 -6.11
C GLY A 154 1.51 -10.15 -5.90
N SER A 155 1.42 -10.71 -4.69
CA SER A 155 0.44 -11.75 -4.33
C SER A 155 -1.01 -11.25 -4.34
N GLN A 156 -1.24 -9.93 -4.29
CA GLN A 156 -2.55 -9.30 -4.36
C GLN A 156 -2.82 -8.64 -5.71
N CYS A 157 -1.85 -8.70 -6.64
CA CYS A 157 -1.97 -8.06 -7.94
C CYS A 157 -3.16 -8.62 -8.73
N ILE A 158 -4.00 -7.73 -9.25
CA ILE A 158 -5.17 -8.04 -10.07
C ILE A 158 -4.76 -7.99 -11.54
N ASN A 159 -4.98 -9.07 -12.29
CA ASN A 159 -4.68 -9.13 -13.71
C ASN A 159 -5.96 -8.91 -14.52
N THR A 160 -6.16 -7.69 -15.00
CA THR A 160 -7.35 -7.31 -15.75
C THR A 160 -7.01 -7.02 -17.22
N GLY A 161 -7.41 -7.92 -18.12
CA GLY A 161 -7.17 -7.76 -19.56
C GLY A 161 -5.68 -7.67 -19.94
N GLY A 162 -4.79 -8.33 -19.20
CA GLY A 162 -3.35 -8.30 -19.40
C GLY A 162 -2.63 -7.16 -18.62
N GLU A 163 -3.38 -6.26 -18.02
CA GLU A 163 -2.83 -5.18 -17.21
C GLU A 163 -2.75 -5.56 -15.72
N LYS A 164 -1.69 -5.12 -15.03
CA LYS A 164 -1.51 -5.35 -13.60
C LYS A 164 -2.03 -4.16 -12.80
N VAL A 165 -2.94 -4.42 -11.85
CA VAL A 165 -3.46 -3.44 -10.90
C VAL A 165 -3.09 -3.88 -9.48
N TYR A 166 -2.44 -3.00 -8.74
CA TYR A 166 -2.11 -3.25 -7.35
C TYR A 166 -3.22 -2.67 -6.47
N PRO A 167 -3.87 -3.48 -5.61
CA PRO A 167 -4.96 -3.03 -4.75
C PRO A 167 -4.65 -1.76 -3.99
N GLU A 168 -3.46 -1.66 -3.41
CA GLU A 168 -3.04 -0.58 -2.53
C GLU A 168 -3.04 0.79 -3.24
N GLU A 169 -2.69 0.86 -4.53
CA GLU A 169 -2.72 2.12 -5.28
C GLU A 169 -4.15 2.64 -5.49
N VAL A 170 -5.10 1.72 -5.70
CA VAL A 170 -6.52 2.05 -5.87
C VAL A 170 -7.17 2.39 -4.53
N GLU A 171 -6.83 1.66 -3.47
CA GLU A 171 -7.26 1.94 -2.10
C GLU A 171 -6.83 3.33 -1.65
N GLU A 172 -5.56 3.70 -1.89
CA GLU A 172 -5.07 5.04 -1.57
C GLU A 172 -5.80 6.12 -2.38
N ALA A 173 -6.01 5.91 -3.68
CA ALA A 173 -6.79 6.85 -4.49
C ALA A 173 -8.21 7.04 -3.94
N LEU A 174 -8.91 5.95 -3.60
CA LEU A 174 -10.26 6.00 -3.02
C LEU A 174 -10.28 6.77 -1.69
N LYS A 175 -9.33 6.50 -0.79
CA LYS A 175 -9.25 7.14 0.53
C LYS A 175 -8.96 8.65 0.49
N THR A 176 -8.54 9.20 -0.66
CA THR A 176 -8.44 10.66 -0.83
C THR A 176 -9.80 11.34 -1.05
N HIS A 177 -10.87 10.59 -1.28
CA HIS A 177 -12.20 11.14 -1.43
C HIS A 177 -12.86 11.41 -0.07
N ALA A 178 -13.45 12.60 0.11
CA ALA A 178 -13.99 13.06 1.40
C ALA A 178 -15.08 12.15 2.00
N SER A 179 -15.84 11.42 1.17
CA SER A 179 -16.87 10.48 1.64
C SER A 179 -16.32 9.12 2.05
N VAL A 180 -15.05 8.81 1.78
CA VAL A 180 -14.44 7.50 2.04
C VAL A 180 -13.66 7.54 3.34
N ARG A 181 -14.08 6.70 4.30
CA ARG A 181 -13.35 6.47 5.55
C ARG A 181 -12.20 5.48 5.33
N ASP A 182 -12.51 4.36 4.68
CA ASP A 182 -11.54 3.30 4.34
C ASP A 182 -11.99 2.54 3.10
N ALA A 183 -11.05 1.86 2.44
CA ALA A 183 -11.32 1.05 1.26
C ALA A 183 -10.41 -0.17 1.23
N ALA A 184 -10.93 -1.24 0.65
CA ALA A 184 -10.18 -2.44 0.30
C ALA A 184 -10.51 -2.83 -1.14
N VAL A 185 -9.49 -3.27 -1.89
CA VAL A 185 -9.65 -3.62 -3.30
C VAL A 185 -9.29 -5.08 -3.53
N VAL A 186 -10.15 -5.80 -4.22
CA VAL A 186 -10.00 -7.24 -4.49
C VAL A 186 -10.30 -7.56 -5.95
N ALA A 187 -9.81 -8.71 -6.41
CA ALA A 187 -10.17 -9.26 -7.70
C ALA A 187 -11.53 -9.96 -7.66
N LEU A 188 -12.36 -9.72 -8.67
CA LEU A 188 -13.49 -10.58 -9.01
C LEU A 188 -13.20 -11.31 -10.32
N PRO A 189 -13.68 -12.55 -10.51
CA PRO A 189 -13.64 -13.22 -11.81
C PRO A 189 -14.40 -12.41 -12.86
N ASP A 190 -13.89 -12.41 -14.10
CA ASP A 190 -14.52 -11.76 -15.24
C ASP A 190 -14.24 -12.58 -16.51
N GLU A 191 -15.28 -12.96 -17.25
CA GLU A 191 -15.16 -13.81 -18.44
C GLU A 191 -14.32 -13.17 -19.56
N ARG A 192 -14.36 -11.86 -19.69
CA ARG A 192 -13.66 -11.13 -20.76
C ARG A 192 -12.24 -10.74 -20.38
N PHE A 193 -12.02 -10.36 -19.14
CA PHE A 193 -10.75 -9.78 -18.68
C PHE A 193 -9.97 -10.71 -17.75
N GLY A 194 -10.48 -11.91 -17.48
CA GLY A 194 -9.95 -12.85 -16.48
C GLY A 194 -10.29 -12.40 -15.06
N GLN A 195 -9.91 -11.17 -14.73
CA GLN A 195 -10.23 -10.53 -13.44
C GLN A 195 -10.69 -9.10 -13.66
N THR A 196 -11.50 -8.59 -12.73
CA THR A 196 -11.90 -7.18 -12.66
C THR A 196 -11.67 -6.62 -11.27
N VAL A 197 -11.51 -5.32 -11.20
CA VAL A 197 -11.25 -4.60 -9.94
C VAL A 197 -12.57 -4.35 -9.21
N CYS A 198 -12.66 -4.80 -7.97
CA CYS A 198 -13.79 -4.54 -7.07
C CYS A 198 -13.30 -3.81 -5.82
N ALA A 199 -13.97 -2.72 -5.45
CA ALA A 199 -13.67 -1.99 -4.23
C ALA A 199 -14.80 -2.21 -3.19
N LEU A 200 -14.41 -2.55 -1.96
CA LEU A 200 -15.26 -2.51 -0.77
C LEU A 200 -14.97 -1.19 -0.07
N VAL A 201 -15.97 -0.37 0.13
CA VAL A 201 -15.83 1.01 0.63
C VAL A 201 -16.62 1.20 1.92
N GLU A 202 -15.92 1.67 2.94
CA GLU A 202 -16.49 2.19 4.17
C GLU A 202 -16.64 3.71 4.03
N THR A 203 -17.87 4.23 4.14
CA THR A 203 -18.13 5.67 4.04
C THR A 203 -18.04 6.36 5.40
N VAL A 204 -17.76 7.65 5.40
CA VAL A 204 -17.62 8.44 6.64
C VAL A 204 -18.92 8.51 7.44
N ASP A 205 -20.06 8.63 6.76
CA ASP A 205 -21.39 8.77 7.34
C ASP A 205 -22.20 7.47 7.41
N GLY A 206 -21.61 6.34 6.97
CA GLY A 206 -22.30 5.05 6.90
C GLY A 206 -23.33 4.94 5.76
N SER A 207 -23.41 5.92 4.87
CA SER A 207 -24.29 5.86 3.71
C SER A 207 -23.78 4.90 2.62
N SER A 208 -24.64 4.54 1.68
CA SER A 208 -24.21 3.77 0.50
C SER A 208 -23.26 4.64 -0.35
N PRO A 209 -22.09 4.08 -0.79
CA PRO A 209 -21.16 4.83 -1.62
C PRO A 209 -21.76 5.14 -3.01
N ASP A 210 -21.53 6.36 -3.50
CA ASP A 210 -21.81 6.71 -4.89
C ASP A 210 -20.73 6.10 -5.81
N ALA A 211 -21.07 4.98 -6.43
CA ALA A 211 -20.14 4.23 -7.27
C ALA A 211 -19.63 5.06 -8.45
N THR A 212 -20.49 5.84 -9.12
CA THR A 212 -20.10 6.65 -10.27
C THR A 212 -19.09 7.71 -9.87
N LEU A 213 -19.38 8.43 -8.79
CA LEU A 213 -18.51 9.47 -8.26
C LEU A 213 -17.12 8.92 -7.88
N LEU A 214 -17.09 7.78 -7.16
CA LEU A 214 -15.83 7.17 -6.72
C LEU A 214 -15.01 6.57 -7.88
N ILE A 215 -15.65 5.97 -8.86
CA ILE A 215 -14.99 5.48 -10.08
C ILE A 215 -14.34 6.63 -10.85
N ASP A 216 -15.05 7.74 -11.03
CA ASP A 216 -14.52 8.91 -11.74
C ASP A 216 -13.41 9.60 -10.92
N HIS A 217 -13.52 9.60 -9.60
CA HIS A 217 -12.46 10.07 -8.72
C HIS A 217 -11.16 9.27 -8.90
N VAL A 218 -11.24 7.93 -8.97
CA VAL A 218 -10.06 7.07 -9.23
C VAL A 218 -9.51 7.33 -10.63
N LYS A 219 -10.36 7.43 -11.66
CA LYS A 219 -9.92 7.72 -13.05
C LYS A 219 -9.23 9.06 -13.19
N SER A 220 -9.55 10.04 -12.37
CA SER A 220 -8.87 11.35 -12.38
C SER A 220 -7.43 11.29 -11.83
N ARG A 221 -7.05 10.22 -11.15
CA ARG A 221 -5.75 10.04 -10.46
C ARG A 221 -4.92 8.90 -10.99
N LEU A 222 -5.57 7.86 -11.49
CA LEU A 222 -4.94 6.65 -12.00
C LEU A 222 -5.39 6.35 -13.43
N ALA A 223 -4.64 5.52 -14.12
CA ALA A 223 -5.04 5.04 -15.44
C ALA A 223 -6.43 4.38 -15.41
N ALA A 224 -7.25 4.62 -16.41
CA ALA A 224 -8.67 4.24 -16.41
C ALA A 224 -8.93 2.74 -16.19
N TYR A 225 -8.03 1.86 -16.62
CA TYR A 225 -8.14 0.42 -16.43
C TYR A 225 -7.98 -0.02 -14.96
N LYS A 226 -7.38 0.83 -14.10
CA LYS A 226 -7.20 0.59 -12.67
C LYS A 226 -8.45 0.90 -11.86
N ALA A 227 -9.37 1.70 -12.41
CA ALA A 227 -10.59 2.07 -11.70
C ALA A 227 -11.47 0.85 -11.43
N PRO A 228 -12.08 0.75 -10.24
CA PRO A 228 -13.00 -0.32 -9.92
C PRO A 228 -14.16 -0.35 -10.91
N ARG A 229 -14.57 -1.55 -11.32
CA ARG A 229 -15.82 -1.76 -12.07
C ARG A 229 -17.01 -1.97 -11.15
N THR A 230 -16.74 -2.43 -9.94
CA THR A 230 -17.73 -2.69 -8.91
C THR A 230 -17.32 -1.98 -7.63
N ILE A 231 -18.27 -1.27 -7.01
CA ILE A 231 -18.11 -0.67 -5.68
C ILE A 231 -19.19 -1.26 -4.77
N LEU A 232 -18.77 -1.80 -3.65
CA LEU A 232 -19.63 -2.38 -2.62
C LEU A 232 -19.49 -1.57 -1.33
N GLY A 233 -20.62 -1.08 -0.80
CA GLY A 233 -20.63 -0.45 0.52
C GLY A 233 -20.49 -1.51 1.61
N VAL A 234 -19.67 -1.24 2.62
CA VAL A 234 -19.48 -2.09 3.80
C VAL A 234 -19.49 -1.22 5.06
N ASP A 235 -19.95 -1.78 6.18
CA ASP A 235 -19.90 -1.09 7.47
C ASP A 235 -18.45 -0.94 7.96
N SER A 236 -17.60 -1.92 7.64
CA SER A 236 -16.15 -1.88 7.88
C SER A 236 -15.42 -2.83 6.94
N VAL A 237 -14.26 -2.41 6.45
CA VAL A 237 -13.32 -3.29 5.72
C VAL A 237 -12.63 -4.30 6.65
N GLY A 238 -12.77 -4.12 7.97
CA GLY A 238 -12.32 -5.10 8.97
C GLY A 238 -10.81 -5.21 9.08
N ARG A 239 -10.10 -4.07 9.11
CA ARG A 239 -8.66 -4.09 9.40
C ARG A 239 -8.39 -4.71 10.77
N ALA A 240 -7.37 -5.56 10.82
CA ALA A 240 -6.83 -6.04 12.09
C ALA A 240 -6.24 -4.88 12.90
N VAL A 241 -5.98 -5.10 14.20
CA VAL A 241 -5.41 -4.08 15.10
C VAL A 241 -4.10 -3.48 14.54
N ASN A 242 -3.31 -4.26 13.81
CA ASN A 242 -2.08 -3.80 13.14
C ASN A 242 -2.31 -3.13 11.78
N GLY A 243 -3.57 -2.83 11.41
CA GLY A 243 -3.96 -2.16 10.17
C GLY A 243 -4.01 -3.03 8.92
N LYS A 244 -3.64 -4.31 9.01
CA LYS A 244 -3.64 -5.22 7.85
C LYS A 244 -5.05 -5.67 7.48
N LEU A 245 -5.29 -5.83 6.17
CA LEU A 245 -6.50 -6.39 5.60
C LEU A 245 -6.38 -7.91 5.42
N ASP A 246 -7.49 -8.60 5.63
CA ASP A 246 -7.66 -9.99 5.19
C ASP A 246 -8.27 -10.02 3.78
N TYR A 247 -7.41 -9.91 2.76
CA TYR A 247 -7.83 -9.90 1.35
C TYR A 247 -8.57 -11.17 0.93
N ARG A 248 -8.28 -12.32 1.55
CA ARG A 248 -9.01 -13.56 1.26
C ARG A 248 -10.47 -13.44 1.68
N ARG A 249 -10.72 -13.06 2.94
CA ARG A 249 -12.07 -12.84 3.48
C ARG A 249 -12.83 -11.77 2.68
N LEU A 250 -12.17 -10.68 2.32
CA LEU A 250 -12.77 -9.59 1.55
C LEU A 250 -13.11 -10.04 0.12
N GLY A 251 -12.26 -10.85 -0.50
CA GLY A 251 -12.54 -11.45 -1.79
C GLY A 251 -13.72 -12.43 -1.77
N GLU A 252 -13.85 -13.22 -0.71
CA GLU A 252 -15.01 -14.10 -0.49
C GLU A 252 -16.30 -13.28 -0.34
N LEU A 253 -16.28 -12.24 0.49
CA LEU A 253 -17.41 -11.32 0.67
C LEU A 253 -17.82 -10.62 -0.62
N ALA A 254 -16.84 -10.16 -1.42
CA ALA A 254 -17.13 -9.51 -2.68
C ALA A 254 -17.77 -10.47 -3.69
N ARG A 255 -17.26 -11.71 -3.80
CA ARG A 255 -17.87 -12.74 -4.66
C ARG A 255 -19.29 -13.08 -4.24
N GLU A 256 -19.54 -13.26 -2.95
CA GLU A 256 -20.88 -13.55 -2.42
C GLU A 256 -21.87 -12.44 -2.79
N ARG A 257 -21.49 -11.17 -2.56
CA ARG A 257 -22.37 -10.01 -2.81
C ARG A 257 -22.62 -9.72 -4.30
N THR A 258 -21.75 -10.18 -5.18
CA THR A 258 -21.85 -9.96 -6.63
C THR A 258 -22.38 -11.17 -7.40
N GLY A 259 -22.72 -12.25 -6.70
CA GLY A 259 -23.23 -13.48 -7.32
C GLY A 259 -22.15 -14.32 -8.01
N HIS A 260 -20.87 -14.05 -7.77
CA HIS A 260 -19.73 -14.85 -8.23
C HIS A 260 -19.37 -15.93 -7.19
N ALA A 261 -20.34 -16.54 -6.53
CA ALA A 261 -20.09 -17.60 -5.55
C ALA A 261 -19.27 -18.73 -6.20
N SER A 262 -18.26 -19.21 -5.47
CA SER A 262 -17.43 -20.34 -5.90
C SER A 262 -18.30 -21.59 -6.03
N GLU A 263 -18.26 -22.28 -7.17
CA GLU A 263 -18.69 -23.67 -7.29
C GLU A 263 -17.84 -24.60 -6.43
#